data_50737eb4ec9b1eaaa68cc5421e65bed6
#
_entry.id   50737eb4ec9b1eaaa68cc5421e65bed6
#
_cell.length_a   1.000
_cell.length_b   1.000
_cell.length_c   1.000
_cell.angle_alpha   90.00
_cell.angle_beta   90.00
_cell.angle_gamma   90.00
#
_symmetry.space_group_name_H-M   'P 1'
#
loop_
_entity.id
_entity.type
_entity.pdbx_description
1 polymer ?
#
loop_
_entity_poly.entity_id
_entity_poly.type
_entity_poly.pdbx_seq_one_letter_code
_entity_poly.pdbx_strand_id
1 'polypeptide(L)'
;MPHPAMSPGNVAVITGGASGIGLAAATHYAGLGMKVCIADIGADRRPEAAAKLASVARGGAADVMTAAVDVSRFDDVAGLETAVQKRFGGTDILMNNAGIGPDSNSFGPLENWQRILAVNLWGVIHGTQAFAPHMIERGRSGLIINTGSKQGITTPPGNP
;
A
#
# COMPACT_ATOMS: atom_id res chain seq x y z
N MET A 1 14.75 -7.49 -17.63
CA MET A 1 15.02 -8.06 -16.29
C MET A 1 14.05 -7.41 -15.30
N PRO A 2 13.54 -8.12 -14.29
CA PRO A 2 12.75 -7.49 -13.24
C PRO A 2 13.58 -6.46 -12.47
N HIS A 3 12.91 -5.46 -11.88
CA HIS A 3 13.58 -4.43 -11.09
C HIS A 3 14.29 -5.07 -9.86
N PRO A 4 15.52 -4.65 -9.50
CA PRO A 4 16.28 -5.29 -8.41
C PRO A 4 15.57 -5.28 -7.04
N ALA A 5 14.70 -4.29 -6.77
CA ALA A 5 13.88 -4.28 -5.56
C ALA A 5 12.92 -5.48 -5.45
N MET A 6 12.59 -6.16 -6.56
CA MET A 6 11.70 -7.33 -6.62
C MET A 6 12.42 -8.66 -6.34
N SER A 7 13.51 -8.64 -5.60
CA SER A 7 14.30 -9.83 -5.28
C SER A 7 13.76 -10.59 -4.06
N PRO A 8 13.93 -11.93 -4.00
CA PRO A 8 13.57 -12.71 -2.81
C PRO A 8 14.23 -12.18 -1.55
N GLY A 9 13.50 -12.20 -0.43
CA GLY A 9 13.96 -11.67 0.86
C GLY A 9 13.80 -10.16 1.04
N ASN A 10 13.58 -9.39 -0.04
CA ASN A 10 13.23 -7.97 0.03
C ASN A 10 11.81 -7.78 0.57
N VAL A 11 11.49 -6.55 0.98
CA VAL A 11 10.25 -6.21 1.68
C VAL A 11 9.37 -5.32 0.80
N ALA A 12 8.13 -5.75 0.56
CA ALA A 12 7.10 -4.97 -0.10
C ALA A 12 6.03 -4.53 0.89
N VAL A 13 5.72 -3.24 0.92
CA VAL A 13 4.62 -2.64 1.70
C VAL A 13 3.55 -2.14 0.75
N ILE A 14 2.31 -2.57 0.96
CA ILE A 14 1.18 -2.23 0.10
C ILE A 14 0.04 -1.63 0.92
N THR A 15 -0.34 -0.38 0.67
CA THR A 15 -1.53 0.22 1.26
C THR A 15 -2.77 -0.17 0.47
N GLY A 16 -3.91 -0.40 1.15
CA GLY A 16 -5.10 -0.99 0.53
C GLY A 16 -4.84 -2.44 0.09
N GLY A 17 -3.96 -3.15 0.81
CA GLY A 17 -3.45 -4.46 0.41
C GLY A 17 -4.35 -5.65 0.73
N ALA A 18 -5.48 -5.45 1.41
CA ALA A 18 -6.38 -6.55 1.79
C ALA A 18 -7.40 -6.93 0.72
N SER A 19 -7.45 -6.24 -0.42
CA SER A 19 -8.39 -6.53 -1.50
C SER A 19 -7.88 -6.04 -2.87
N GLY A 20 -8.58 -6.43 -3.94
CA GLY A 20 -8.42 -5.90 -5.29
C GLY A 20 -6.99 -5.93 -5.82
N ILE A 21 -6.56 -4.81 -6.41
CA ILE A 21 -5.23 -4.66 -7.03
C ILE A 21 -4.12 -4.81 -5.99
N GLY A 22 -4.30 -4.22 -4.79
CA GLY A 22 -3.31 -4.31 -3.72
C GLY A 22 -3.05 -5.75 -3.28
N LEU A 23 -4.11 -6.55 -3.09
CA LEU A 23 -3.97 -7.96 -2.72
C LEU A 23 -3.36 -8.80 -3.84
N ALA A 24 -3.69 -8.50 -5.09
CA ALA A 24 -3.09 -9.20 -6.24
C ALA A 24 -1.58 -8.92 -6.32
N ALA A 25 -1.16 -7.66 -6.16
CA ALA A 25 0.25 -7.27 -6.11
C ALA A 25 0.97 -7.93 -4.92
N ALA A 26 0.38 -7.88 -3.72
CA ALA A 26 0.91 -8.52 -2.53
C ALA A 26 1.11 -10.03 -2.72
N THR A 27 0.13 -10.71 -3.35
CA THR A 27 0.22 -12.14 -3.67
C THR A 27 1.36 -12.42 -4.65
N HIS A 28 1.52 -11.58 -5.66
CA HIS A 28 2.62 -11.70 -6.62
C HIS A 28 3.99 -11.55 -5.93
N TYR A 29 4.18 -10.52 -5.11
CA TYR A 29 5.44 -10.31 -4.37
C TYR A 29 5.74 -11.45 -3.40
N ALA A 30 4.73 -11.95 -2.67
CA ALA A 30 4.91 -13.12 -1.80
C ALA A 30 5.35 -14.36 -2.59
N GLY A 31 4.78 -14.60 -3.77
CA GLY A 31 5.16 -15.69 -4.69
C GLY A 31 6.59 -15.55 -5.24
N LEU A 32 7.11 -14.33 -5.37
CA LEU A 32 8.51 -14.07 -5.70
C LEU A 32 9.48 -14.36 -4.52
N GLY A 33 8.96 -14.68 -3.34
CA GLY A 33 9.75 -14.93 -2.14
C GLY A 33 10.13 -13.65 -1.40
N MET A 34 9.41 -12.55 -1.62
CA MET A 34 9.54 -11.33 -0.84
C MET A 34 8.76 -11.44 0.47
N LYS A 35 9.18 -10.69 1.47
CA LYS A 35 8.38 -10.41 2.67
C LYS A 35 7.35 -9.34 2.32
N VAL A 36 6.11 -9.50 2.81
CA VAL A 36 5.01 -8.62 2.43
C VAL A 36 4.32 -8.06 3.65
N CYS A 37 4.14 -6.74 3.68
CA CYS A 37 3.27 -6.06 4.63
C CYS A 37 2.06 -5.46 3.88
N ILE A 38 0.86 -5.85 4.27
CA ILE A 38 -0.37 -5.20 3.80
C ILE A 38 -0.94 -4.29 4.88
N ALA A 39 -1.18 -3.05 4.52
CA ALA A 39 -1.83 -2.04 5.35
C ALA A 39 -3.23 -1.76 4.80
N ASP A 40 -4.26 -1.94 5.63
CA ASP A 40 -5.65 -1.75 5.21
C ASP A 40 -6.52 -1.37 6.42
N ILE A 41 -7.54 -0.55 6.21
CA ILE A 41 -8.51 -0.20 7.26
C ILE A 41 -9.51 -1.33 7.54
N GLY A 42 -9.77 -2.22 6.58
CA GLY A 42 -10.76 -3.29 6.64
C GLY A 42 -10.39 -4.38 7.64
N ALA A 43 -11.03 -4.36 8.83
CA ALA A 43 -10.75 -5.31 9.90
C ALA A 43 -11.01 -6.77 9.49
N ASP A 44 -12.09 -7.02 8.80
CA ASP A 44 -12.55 -8.38 8.43
C ASP A 44 -11.72 -8.97 7.27
N ARG A 45 -11.24 -8.13 6.34
CA ARG A 45 -10.49 -8.56 5.16
C ARG A 45 -9.02 -8.89 5.45
N ARG A 46 -8.40 -8.23 6.44
CA ARG A 46 -6.98 -8.44 6.74
C ARG A 46 -6.61 -9.88 7.12
N PRO A 47 -7.36 -10.58 8.00
CA PRO A 47 -7.04 -11.98 8.34
C PRO A 47 -7.11 -12.93 7.15
N GLU A 48 -8.12 -12.80 6.29
CA GLU A 48 -8.27 -13.61 5.08
C GLU A 48 -7.13 -13.35 4.09
N ALA A 49 -6.81 -12.08 3.85
CA ALA A 49 -5.68 -11.69 3.01
C ALA A 49 -4.36 -12.23 3.56
N ALA A 50 -4.14 -12.17 4.87
CA ALA A 50 -2.94 -12.72 5.51
C ALA A 50 -2.81 -14.23 5.31
N ALA A 51 -3.90 -14.98 5.48
CA ALA A 51 -3.91 -16.43 5.25
C ALA A 51 -3.58 -16.77 3.78
N LYS A 52 -4.17 -16.04 2.83
CA LYS A 52 -3.89 -16.18 1.41
C LYS A 52 -2.42 -15.89 1.10
N LEU A 53 -1.86 -14.81 1.61
CA LEU A 53 -0.45 -14.45 1.41
C LEU A 53 0.49 -15.50 2.01
N ALA A 54 0.20 -15.97 3.23
CA ALA A 54 0.99 -16.99 3.90
C ALA A 54 1.03 -18.33 3.14
N SER A 55 -0.04 -18.67 2.41
CA SER A 55 -0.10 -19.90 1.61
C SER A 55 0.84 -19.90 0.39
N VAL A 56 1.25 -18.71 -0.09
CA VAL A 56 2.14 -18.55 -1.25
C VAL A 56 3.52 -18.02 -0.88
N ALA A 57 3.67 -17.44 0.32
CA ALA A 57 4.93 -16.90 0.79
C ALA A 57 5.92 -18.03 1.11
N ARG A 58 7.19 -17.84 0.76
CA ARG A 58 8.25 -18.85 0.97
C ARG A 58 8.45 -19.20 2.44
N GLY A 59 8.40 -18.22 3.34
CA GLY A 59 8.49 -18.39 4.80
C GLY A 59 7.12 -18.51 5.48
N GLY A 60 6.02 -18.69 4.71
CA GLY A 60 4.68 -18.77 5.25
C GLY A 60 4.28 -17.50 6.00
N ALA A 61 3.60 -17.65 7.13
CA ALA A 61 3.15 -16.53 7.95
C ALA A 61 4.29 -15.65 8.51
N ALA A 62 5.52 -16.17 8.59
CA ALA A 62 6.67 -15.40 9.07
C ALA A 62 7.06 -14.26 8.13
N ASP A 63 6.79 -14.42 6.82
CA ASP A 63 7.07 -13.43 5.78
C ASP A 63 5.88 -12.48 5.52
N VAL A 64 4.80 -12.61 6.28
CA VAL A 64 3.59 -11.80 6.13
C VAL A 64 3.34 -10.94 7.37
N MET A 65 3.00 -9.69 7.15
CA MET A 65 2.57 -8.74 8.18
C MET A 65 1.28 -8.05 7.73
N THR A 66 0.38 -7.79 8.67
CA THR A 66 -0.79 -6.95 8.42
C THR A 66 -0.86 -5.82 9.42
N ALA A 67 -1.32 -4.66 9.00
CA ALA A 67 -1.51 -3.51 9.85
C ALA A 67 -2.85 -2.83 9.59
N ALA A 68 -3.51 -2.36 10.65
CA ALA A 68 -4.66 -1.47 10.57
C ALA A 68 -4.15 -0.05 10.37
N VAL A 69 -4.37 0.54 9.19
CA VAL A 69 -3.82 1.86 8.84
C VAL A 69 -4.85 2.65 8.06
N ASP A 70 -5.14 3.83 8.52
CA ASP A 70 -5.84 4.86 7.75
C ASP A 70 -4.79 5.78 7.09
N VAL A 71 -4.63 5.65 5.77
CA VAL A 71 -3.63 6.43 5.02
C VAL A 71 -3.91 7.93 5.01
N SER A 72 -5.13 8.36 5.34
CA SER A 72 -5.47 9.77 5.51
C SER A 72 -4.81 10.41 6.75
N ARG A 73 -4.25 9.59 7.64
CA ARG A 73 -3.59 10.00 8.88
C ARG A 73 -2.09 9.73 8.80
N PHE A 74 -1.29 10.80 8.79
CA PHE A 74 0.17 10.67 8.70
C PHE A 74 0.75 9.80 9.83
N ASP A 75 0.27 9.96 11.06
CA ASP A 75 0.77 9.22 12.22
C ASP A 75 0.58 7.70 12.08
N ASP A 76 -0.54 7.27 11.49
CA ASP A 76 -0.79 5.85 11.22
C ASP A 76 0.22 5.31 10.20
N VAL A 77 0.53 6.09 9.16
CA VAL A 77 1.48 5.70 8.11
C VAL A 77 2.93 5.71 8.63
N ALA A 78 3.30 6.68 9.45
CA ALA A 78 4.60 6.72 10.11
C ALA A 78 4.78 5.55 11.10
N GLY A 79 3.71 5.23 11.85
CA GLY A 79 3.67 4.05 12.72
C GLY A 79 3.84 2.74 11.94
N LEU A 80 3.24 2.64 10.74
CA LEU A 80 3.43 1.50 9.85
C LEU A 80 4.89 1.33 9.43
N GLU A 81 5.54 2.41 8.99
CA GLU A 81 6.96 2.38 8.60
C GLU A 81 7.83 1.87 9.75
N THR A 82 7.67 2.42 10.94
CA THR A 82 8.38 2.00 12.15
C THR A 82 8.15 0.52 12.46
N ALA A 83 6.93 0.03 12.32
CA ALA A 83 6.60 -1.37 12.57
C ALA A 83 7.24 -2.30 11.52
N VAL A 84 7.26 -1.90 10.25
CA VAL A 84 7.92 -2.66 9.16
C VAL A 84 9.43 -2.67 9.37
N GLN A 85 10.02 -1.54 9.73
CA GLN A 85 11.45 -1.43 10.06
C GLN A 85 11.82 -2.40 11.17
N LYS A 86 11.04 -2.42 12.26
CA LYS A 86 11.25 -3.33 13.40
C LYS A 86 11.09 -4.81 13.02
N ARG A 87 10.11 -5.14 12.17
CA ARG A 87 9.76 -6.53 11.84
C ARG A 87 10.66 -7.12 10.76
N PHE A 88 10.97 -6.34 9.71
CA PHE A 88 11.62 -6.82 8.50
C PHE A 88 12.95 -6.12 8.18
N GLY A 89 13.30 -5.06 8.91
CA GLY A 89 14.56 -4.32 8.69
C GLY A 89 14.48 -3.28 7.58
N GLY A 90 13.28 -2.88 7.16
CA GLY A 90 13.02 -1.78 6.21
C GLY A 90 12.19 -2.20 5.00
N THR A 91 12.00 -1.27 4.08
CA THR A 91 11.15 -1.40 2.90
C THR A 91 11.95 -1.27 1.61
N ASP A 92 11.76 -2.15 0.66
CA ASP A 92 12.36 -2.12 -0.67
C ASP A 92 11.35 -1.70 -1.75
N ILE A 93 10.07 -2.06 -1.57
CA ILE A 93 8.96 -1.61 -2.41
C ILE A 93 7.88 -0.99 -1.54
N LEU A 94 7.50 0.26 -1.82
CA LEU A 94 6.30 0.88 -1.32
C LEU A 94 5.28 0.99 -2.45
N MET A 95 4.08 0.42 -2.27
CA MET A 95 2.97 0.60 -3.18
C MET A 95 1.86 1.41 -2.49
N ASN A 96 1.77 2.69 -2.82
CA ASN A 96 0.66 3.56 -2.44
C ASN A 96 -0.54 3.24 -3.33
N ASN A 97 -1.41 2.35 -2.83
CA ASN A 97 -2.52 1.81 -3.60
C ASN A 97 -3.88 2.03 -2.94
N ALA A 98 -3.91 2.34 -1.65
CA ALA A 98 -5.16 2.66 -0.98
C ALA A 98 -5.92 3.76 -1.70
N GLY A 99 -7.21 3.54 -1.95
CA GLY A 99 -8.05 4.49 -2.63
C GLY A 99 -9.53 4.22 -2.36
N ILE A 100 -10.33 5.25 -2.40
CA ILE A 100 -11.78 5.21 -2.26
C ILE A 100 -12.45 5.97 -3.39
N GLY A 101 -13.69 5.60 -3.69
CA GLY A 101 -14.53 6.29 -4.68
C GLY A 101 -15.95 6.39 -4.15
N PRO A 102 -16.22 7.24 -3.12
CA PRO A 102 -17.59 7.49 -2.72
C PRO A 102 -18.34 8.18 -3.84
N ASP A 103 -19.65 7.92 -3.94
CA ASP A 103 -20.52 8.57 -4.91
C ASP A 103 -20.40 10.08 -4.76
N SER A 104 -19.91 10.74 -5.81
CA SER A 104 -19.74 12.18 -5.86
C SER A 104 -19.86 12.67 -7.31
N ASN A 105 -20.12 13.95 -7.47
CA ASN A 105 -20.06 14.66 -8.74
C ASN A 105 -19.53 16.06 -8.48
N SER A 106 -19.36 16.87 -9.54
CA SER A 106 -18.81 18.24 -9.44
C SER A 106 -19.58 19.13 -8.45
N PHE A 107 -20.82 18.83 -8.14
CA PHE A 107 -21.71 19.57 -7.24
C PHE A 107 -22.12 18.72 -6.01
N GLY A 108 -21.46 17.58 -5.80
CA GLY A 108 -21.75 16.66 -4.69
C GLY A 108 -21.29 17.21 -3.34
N PRO A 109 -21.61 16.48 -2.24
CA PRO A 109 -21.24 16.88 -0.90
C PRO A 109 -19.74 17.11 -0.75
N LEU A 110 -19.36 18.24 -0.13
CA LEU A 110 -17.96 18.61 0.07
C LEU A 110 -17.20 17.58 0.91
N GLU A 111 -17.89 16.90 1.84
CA GLU A 111 -17.33 15.84 2.67
C GLU A 111 -16.81 14.66 1.84
N ASN A 112 -17.48 14.32 0.74
CA ASN A 112 -17.02 13.26 -0.17
C ASN A 112 -15.74 13.70 -0.89
N TRP A 113 -15.64 14.94 -1.33
CA TRP A 113 -14.43 15.51 -1.90
C TRP A 113 -13.27 15.49 -0.89
N GLN A 114 -13.50 15.94 0.34
CA GLN A 114 -12.51 15.93 1.39
C GLN A 114 -12.00 14.51 1.66
N ARG A 115 -12.90 13.52 1.73
CA ARG A 115 -12.54 12.12 1.95
C ARG A 115 -11.73 11.54 0.78
N ILE A 116 -12.14 11.81 -0.47
CA ILE A 116 -11.40 11.36 -1.65
C ILE A 116 -9.98 11.92 -1.63
N LEU A 117 -9.83 13.22 -1.43
CA LEU A 117 -8.51 13.87 -1.39
C LEU A 117 -7.66 13.38 -0.22
N ALA A 118 -8.25 13.21 0.97
CA ALA A 118 -7.54 12.71 2.14
C ALA A 118 -6.93 11.32 1.92
N VAL A 119 -7.64 10.43 1.23
CA VAL A 119 -7.16 9.07 0.97
C VAL A 119 -6.33 9.01 -0.32
N ASN A 120 -6.89 9.46 -1.45
CA ASN A 120 -6.29 9.19 -2.78
C ASN A 120 -5.12 10.11 -3.11
N LEU A 121 -5.05 11.31 -2.49
CA LEU A 121 -3.94 12.25 -2.67
C LEU A 121 -3.02 12.27 -1.45
N TRP A 122 -3.57 12.63 -0.28
CA TRP A 122 -2.74 12.74 0.93
C TRP A 122 -2.18 11.39 1.36
N GLY A 123 -2.89 10.28 1.18
CA GLY A 123 -2.36 8.96 1.46
C GLY A 123 -1.09 8.62 0.66
N VAL A 124 -1.01 9.05 -0.60
CA VAL A 124 0.21 8.91 -1.43
C VAL A 124 1.34 9.78 -0.91
N ILE A 125 1.04 11.04 -0.52
CA ILE A 125 2.01 11.97 0.06
C ILE A 125 2.54 11.41 1.39
N HIS A 126 1.66 10.98 2.28
CA HIS A 126 2.00 10.40 3.59
C HIS A 126 2.90 9.17 3.43
N GLY A 127 2.52 8.24 2.53
CA GLY A 127 3.34 7.06 2.25
C GLY A 127 4.73 7.43 1.76
N THR A 128 4.82 8.34 0.81
CA THR A 128 6.09 8.80 0.28
C THR A 128 6.95 9.47 1.35
N GLN A 129 6.37 10.37 2.14
CA GLN A 129 7.10 11.09 3.20
C GLN A 129 7.58 10.18 4.34
N ALA A 130 6.77 9.19 4.73
CA ALA A 130 7.13 8.29 5.81
C ALA A 130 8.21 7.27 5.39
N PHE A 131 8.15 6.75 4.18
CA PHE A 131 8.99 5.62 3.76
C PHE A 131 10.22 6.03 2.96
N ALA A 132 10.12 7.04 2.07
CA ALA A 132 11.21 7.39 1.16
C ALA A 132 12.52 7.77 1.87
N PRO A 133 12.54 8.52 2.98
CA PRO A 133 13.78 8.86 3.67
C PRO A 133 14.58 7.63 4.07
N HIS A 134 13.95 6.66 4.74
CA HIS A 134 14.63 5.44 5.16
C HIS A 134 15.00 4.52 3.98
N MET A 135 14.18 4.48 2.92
CA MET A 135 14.54 3.74 1.69
C MET A 135 15.81 4.32 1.05
N ILE A 136 15.96 5.65 1.01
CA ILE A 136 17.15 6.34 0.49
C ILE A 136 18.35 6.09 1.40
N GLU A 137 18.19 6.24 2.71
CA GLU A 137 19.26 6.05 3.69
C GLU A 137 19.86 4.64 3.64
N ARG A 138 19.07 3.63 3.32
CA ARG A 138 19.54 2.25 3.15
C ARG A 138 20.48 2.07 1.96
N GLY A 139 20.56 3.01 1.02
CA GLY A 139 21.53 3.02 -0.07
C GLY A 139 21.44 1.88 -1.08
N ARG A 140 20.29 1.16 -1.14
CA ARG A 140 20.06 0.06 -2.09
C ARG A 140 18.83 0.32 -2.97
N SER A 141 18.68 -0.48 -4.04
CA SER A 141 17.59 -0.31 -4.99
C SER A 141 16.23 -0.35 -4.29
N GLY A 142 15.46 0.71 -4.42
CA GLY A 142 14.09 0.85 -3.93
C GLY A 142 13.13 1.21 -5.05
N LEU A 143 11.84 0.97 -4.83
CA LEU A 143 10.78 1.30 -5.78
C LEU A 143 9.57 1.85 -5.05
N ILE A 144 9.09 3.03 -5.45
CA ILE A 144 7.81 3.58 -5.00
C ILE A 144 6.84 3.53 -6.18
N ILE A 145 5.69 2.90 -5.97
CA ILE A 145 4.63 2.73 -6.96
C ILE A 145 3.40 3.48 -6.45
N ASN A 146 2.89 4.40 -7.24
CA ASN A 146 1.64 5.11 -6.96
C ASN A 146 0.56 4.64 -7.93
N THR A 147 -0.52 4.06 -7.42
CA THR A 147 -1.65 3.63 -8.24
C THR A 147 -2.46 4.85 -8.66
N GLY A 148 -2.52 5.07 -9.97
CA GLY A 148 -3.32 6.13 -10.57
C GLY A 148 -4.62 5.60 -11.18
N SER A 149 -5.44 6.51 -11.70
CA SER A 149 -6.66 6.19 -12.42
C SER A 149 -6.67 6.83 -13.80
N LYS A 150 -7.33 6.17 -14.75
CA LYS A 150 -7.63 6.76 -16.06
C LYS A 150 -8.45 8.07 -15.94
N GLN A 151 -9.16 8.25 -14.84
CA GLN A 151 -9.93 9.47 -14.55
C GLN A 151 -9.07 10.72 -14.42
N GLY A 152 -7.76 10.57 -14.14
CA GLY A 152 -6.81 11.69 -14.25
C GLY A 152 -6.56 12.18 -15.69
N ILE A 153 -7.03 11.43 -16.70
CA ILE A 153 -6.90 11.77 -18.13
C ILE A 153 -8.29 11.93 -18.75
N THR A 154 -9.26 11.12 -18.34
CA THR A 154 -10.63 11.11 -18.84
C THR A 154 -11.57 11.58 -17.74
N THR A 155 -12.54 12.41 -18.08
CA THR A 155 -13.57 12.90 -17.14
C THR A 155 -14.92 12.26 -17.49
N PRO A 156 -15.18 11.02 -17.06
CA PRO A 156 -16.47 10.38 -17.37
C PRO A 156 -17.61 11.12 -16.65
N PRO A 157 -18.79 11.20 -17.26
CA PRO A 157 -19.94 11.84 -16.65
C PRO A 157 -20.26 11.27 -15.26
N GLY A 158 -20.51 12.15 -14.28
CA GLY A 158 -20.88 11.75 -12.91
C GLY A 158 -19.70 11.28 -12.03
N ASN A 159 -18.47 11.35 -12.53
CA ASN A 159 -17.28 10.95 -11.77
C ASN A 159 -16.14 11.94 -12.07
N PRO A 160 -16.08 13.06 -11.35
CA PRO A 160 -15.08 14.11 -11.52
C PRO A 160 -13.67 13.69 -11.11
#